data_5c185fac711b1e2c547cb3ea8eb08033
#
_entry.id   5c185fac711b1e2c547cb3ea8eb08033
#
_cell.length_a   1.000
_cell.length_b   1.000
_cell.length_c   1.000
_cell.angle_alpha   90.00
_cell.angle_beta   90.00
_cell.angle_gamma   90.00
#
_symmetry.space_group_name_H-M   'P 1'
#
loop_
_entity.id
_entity.type
_entity.pdbx_description
1 polymer ?
#
loop_
_entity_poly.entity_id
_entity_poly.type
_entity_poly.pdbx_seq_one_letter_code
_entity_poly.pdbx_strand_id
1 'polypeptide(L)'
;MTEIKERGDRMEEACGVFGIYAQDEAINVAEAAYYGLFALQHRGQESAGIAVADGKGIKHYRNLGLVPEVFDEEILHGLTGHISIGHVRYSTFGGKDVINAQPLVARCKIGMLALAHNGNLVNADALRSQMEDDGAIFQTTVDTEVILSLIARESSKGLIEAVRSMMEKVRGSYALVLLAKDKLIGIRDPYGIRPLCLGRVGSSFVLASESCALDAVGAEFVRDVQPGEIVVIDEEGIHSTHVKTPMRSRLCLFEFVYFARPDSVIDGINVYQSRVEAGKRLAVGDDVQADMVIGVPDSALAAAMGYAQQSGIPYGDGLAKNRYVGRTFIQPEQGMRELGVRTKLNALTRNVRGKRLILVDDSIVRGTTSRKIVEMLRTAGAKEVHMRISSPSVLNPCYFGIDTATSEELIGHSRSVEEICRFIGADSLKFLSLPDLLKTVAGSGCQFCTGCFDGDYPIDPETGEMKDIEE
;
A
#
# COMPACT_ATOMS: atom_id res chain seq x y z
N MET A 1 -12.93 21.60 21.80
CA MET A 1 -12.67 21.96 20.41
C MET A 1 -11.55 21.04 19.94
N THR A 2 -11.91 19.96 19.30
CA THR A 2 -10.97 18.95 18.78
C THR A 2 -10.31 19.55 17.55
N GLU A 3 -8.99 19.70 17.58
CA GLU A 3 -8.21 20.13 16.40
C GLU A 3 -8.43 19.13 15.27
N ILE A 4 -9.15 19.56 14.25
CA ILE A 4 -9.24 18.84 12.97
C ILE A 4 -7.85 18.95 12.33
N LYS A 5 -7.03 17.91 12.49
CA LYS A 5 -5.80 17.76 11.71
C LYS A 5 -6.20 17.69 10.24
N GLU A 6 -5.85 18.70 9.44
CA GLU A 6 -5.94 18.62 7.98
C GLU A 6 -5.03 17.47 7.50
N ARG A 7 -5.61 16.29 7.30
CA ARG A 7 -4.99 15.16 6.61
C ARG A 7 -4.90 15.48 5.12
N GLY A 8 -3.92 14.92 4.43
CA GLY A 8 -3.75 15.09 2.98
C GLY A 8 -4.99 14.66 2.19
N ASP A 9 -5.15 15.19 0.97
CA ASP A 9 -6.31 14.95 0.09
C ASP A 9 -6.21 13.64 -0.71
N ARG A 10 -5.16 12.86 -0.51
CA ARG A 10 -4.97 11.55 -1.15
C ARG A 10 -5.19 10.45 -0.14
N MET A 11 -5.65 9.30 -0.60
CA MET A 11 -5.55 8.08 0.18
C MET A 11 -4.09 7.87 0.54
N GLU A 12 -3.81 7.73 1.82
CA GLU A 12 -2.45 7.58 2.30
C GLU A 12 -2.09 6.09 2.38
N GLU A 13 -0.84 5.77 2.17
CA GLU A 13 -0.28 4.52 1.68
C GLU A 13 -0.39 3.36 2.67
N ALA A 14 -0.41 2.13 2.13
CA ALA A 14 -0.31 0.88 2.87
C ALA A 14 1.15 0.54 3.15
N CYS A 15 1.47 -0.10 4.28
CA CYS A 15 2.81 -0.56 4.64
C CYS A 15 3.47 -1.47 3.59
N GLY A 16 4.80 -1.62 3.63
CA GLY A 16 5.55 -2.57 2.84
C GLY A 16 6.33 -3.55 3.71
N VAL A 17 6.30 -4.84 3.35
CA VAL A 17 7.04 -5.90 4.01
C VAL A 17 8.05 -6.54 3.05
N PHE A 18 9.17 -6.95 3.60
CA PHE A 18 10.24 -7.65 2.90
C PHE A 18 10.81 -8.75 3.81
N GLY A 19 11.28 -9.86 3.22
CA GLY A 19 12.00 -10.90 3.94
C GLY A 19 12.93 -11.66 3.01
N ILE A 20 14.07 -12.10 3.51
CA ILE A 20 15.04 -12.92 2.78
C ILE A 20 15.57 -14.03 3.67
N TYR A 21 15.61 -15.25 3.14
CA TYR A 21 16.30 -16.40 3.67
C TYR A 21 17.49 -16.73 2.78
N ALA A 22 18.70 -16.43 3.25
CA ALA A 22 19.93 -16.67 2.51
C ALA A 22 20.43 -18.10 2.81
N GLN A 23 20.54 -18.92 1.77
CA GLN A 23 21.31 -20.17 1.77
C GLN A 23 22.74 -19.96 1.30
N ASP A 24 23.00 -18.83 0.64
CA ASP A 24 24.33 -18.42 0.20
C ASP A 24 24.91 -17.42 1.21
N GLU A 25 26.03 -17.78 1.84
CA GLU A 25 26.72 -16.95 2.83
C GLU A 25 27.29 -15.63 2.24
N ALA A 26 27.41 -15.55 0.90
CA ALA A 26 27.82 -14.31 0.23
C ALA A 26 26.76 -13.20 0.26
N ILE A 27 25.50 -13.54 0.53
CA ILE A 27 24.41 -12.57 0.57
C ILE A 27 24.37 -11.88 1.94
N ASN A 28 24.60 -10.57 1.96
CA ASN A 28 24.32 -9.74 3.13
C ASN A 28 22.81 -9.49 3.25
N VAL A 29 22.14 -10.20 4.15
CA VAL A 29 20.67 -10.15 4.31
C VAL A 29 20.17 -8.80 4.84
N ALA A 30 20.99 -8.05 5.59
CA ALA A 30 20.65 -6.72 6.06
C ALA A 30 20.64 -5.70 4.93
N GLU A 31 21.66 -5.74 4.05
CA GLU A 31 21.71 -4.91 2.85
C GLU A 31 20.60 -5.28 1.86
N ALA A 32 20.33 -6.56 1.65
CA ALA A 32 19.22 -7.00 0.82
C ALA A 32 17.88 -6.47 1.34
N ALA A 33 17.65 -6.53 2.66
CA ALA A 33 16.46 -5.94 3.27
C ALA A 33 16.42 -4.42 3.10
N TYR A 34 17.54 -3.72 3.25
CA TYR A 34 17.62 -2.28 3.00
C TYR A 34 17.19 -1.92 1.57
N TYR A 35 17.74 -2.57 0.54
CA TYR A 35 17.38 -2.28 -0.85
C TYR A 35 15.96 -2.70 -1.19
N GLY A 36 15.48 -3.83 -0.66
CA GLY A 36 14.07 -4.25 -0.79
C GLY A 36 13.11 -3.23 -0.18
N LEU A 37 13.39 -2.73 1.03
CA LEU A 37 12.60 -1.70 1.68
C LEU A 37 12.71 -0.34 0.96
N PHE A 38 13.88 0.01 0.43
CA PHE A 38 14.05 1.22 -0.35
C PHE A 38 13.19 1.19 -1.62
N ALA A 39 13.09 0.04 -2.28
CA ALA A 39 12.17 -0.16 -3.41
C ALA A 39 10.69 -0.05 -3.01
N LEU A 40 10.36 -0.39 -1.77
CA LEU A 40 9.01 -0.29 -1.19
C LEU A 40 8.73 1.04 -0.46
N GLN A 41 9.65 2.02 -0.50
CA GLN A 41 9.53 3.29 0.23
C GLN A 41 8.25 4.08 -0.12
N HIS A 42 7.71 3.90 -1.33
CA HIS A 42 6.44 4.50 -1.74
C HIS A 42 5.27 4.01 -0.89
N ARG A 43 5.34 2.83 -0.27
CA ARG A 43 4.30 2.25 0.59
C ARG A 43 4.34 2.77 2.02
N GLY A 44 5.50 3.21 2.52
CA GLY A 44 5.63 3.71 3.90
C GLY A 44 6.77 4.70 4.05
N GLN A 45 6.52 5.86 4.66
CA GLN A 45 7.48 6.95 4.79
C GLN A 45 7.61 7.48 6.22
N GLU A 46 6.96 6.85 7.20
CA GLU A 46 6.98 7.28 8.59
C GLU A 46 8.08 6.63 9.43
N SER A 47 8.26 5.33 9.25
CA SER A 47 9.30 4.58 9.94
C SER A 47 9.78 3.41 9.09
N ALA A 48 11.00 2.97 9.34
CA ALA A 48 11.59 1.79 8.77
C ALA A 48 12.24 0.93 9.85
N GLY A 49 12.29 -0.38 9.62
CA GLY A 49 12.95 -1.31 10.53
C GLY A 49 13.39 -2.59 9.84
N ILE A 50 14.48 -3.17 10.35
CA ILE A 50 15.04 -4.45 9.91
C ILE A 50 15.31 -5.31 11.14
N ALA A 51 14.97 -6.60 11.06
CA ALA A 51 15.33 -7.62 12.03
C ALA A 51 16.06 -8.76 11.33
N VAL A 52 17.15 -9.25 11.94
CA VAL A 52 18.03 -10.27 11.37
C VAL A 52 18.24 -11.40 12.39
N ALA A 53 18.08 -12.66 11.96
CA ALA A 53 18.38 -13.86 12.76
C ALA A 53 19.71 -14.47 12.34
N ASP A 54 20.53 -14.84 13.35
CA ASP A 54 21.84 -15.50 13.20
C ASP A 54 21.82 -16.98 13.64
N GLY A 55 20.62 -17.55 13.84
CA GLY A 55 20.45 -18.89 14.39
C GLY A 55 20.60 -18.98 15.91
N LYS A 56 21.03 -17.93 16.61
CA LYS A 56 21.16 -17.85 18.09
C LYS A 56 20.16 -16.86 18.68
N GLY A 57 19.90 -15.76 17.96
CA GLY A 57 19.00 -14.71 18.40
C GLY A 57 18.51 -13.86 17.23
N ILE A 58 17.79 -12.81 17.56
CA ILE A 58 17.33 -11.78 16.59
C ILE A 58 17.90 -10.43 17.03
N LYS A 59 18.68 -9.82 16.14
CA LYS A 59 19.08 -8.43 16.23
C LYS A 59 18.11 -7.59 15.41
N HIS A 60 17.83 -6.37 15.84
CA HIS A 60 16.94 -5.48 15.09
C HIS A 60 17.29 -4.02 15.31
N TYR A 61 16.98 -3.21 14.33
CA TYR A 61 16.99 -1.76 14.42
C TYR A 61 15.77 -1.19 13.72
N ARG A 62 15.13 -0.17 14.32
CA ARG A 62 13.95 0.49 13.77
C ARG A 62 13.88 1.92 14.30
N ASN A 63 13.46 2.85 13.45
CA ASN A 63 13.31 4.25 13.84
C ASN A 63 12.30 4.95 12.93
N LEU A 64 11.93 6.17 13.32
CA LEU A 64 11.15 7.08 12.48
C LEU A 64 12.05 7.65 11.38
N GLY A 65 11.52 7.78 10.18
CA GLY A 65 12.21 8.32 9.01
C GLY A 65 12.13 7.41 7.79
N LEU A 66 12.70 7.88 6.68
CA LEU A 66 12.87 7.11 5.46
C LEU A 66 13.98 6.06 5.63
N VAL A 67 13.96 5.03 4.80
CA VAL A 67 14.98 3.96 4.84
C VAL A 67 16.41 4.50 4.88
N PRO A 68 16.83 5.45 4.00
CA PRO A 68 18.19 5.99 4.04
C PRO A 68 18.45 6.97 5.20
N GLU A 69 17.41 7.40 5.93
CA GLU A 69 17.56 8.23 7.13
C GLU A 69 17.70 7.36 8.40
N VAL A 70 17.10 6.17 8.36
CA VAL A 70 17.09 5.23 9.49
C VAL A 70 18.33 4.36 9.52
N PHE A 71 18.86 3.96 8.36
CA PHE A 71 19.97 3.02 8.25
C PHE A 71 21.20 3.66 7.63
N ASP A 72 22.32 3.56 8.34
CA ASP A 72 23.66 3.82 7.85
C ASP A 72 24.48 2.52 7.75
N GLU A 73 25.72 2.63 7.28
CA GLU A 73 26.61 1.48 7.14
C GLU A 73 26.93 0.79 8.47
N GLU A 74 27.07 1.55 9.56
CA GLU A 74 27.41 1.00 10.89
C GLU A 74 26.24 0.16 11.43
N ILE A 75 25.00 0.66 11.30
CA ILE A 75 23.79 -0.06 11.70
C ILE A 75 23.64 -1.34 10.87
N LEU A 76 23.80 -1.26 9.56
CA LEU A 76 23.65 -2.43 8.66
C LEU A 76 24.74 -3.48 8.94
N HIS A 77 26.00 -3.09 9.16
CA HIS A 77 27.08 -4.00 9.54
C HIS A 77 26.86 -4.66 10.91
N GLY A 78 26.13 -4.00 11.82
CA GLY A 78 25.73 -4.57 13.12
C GLY A 78 24.68 -5.68 13.03
N LEU A 79 23.89 -5.70 11.95
CA LEU A 79 22.79 -6.65 11.70
C LEU A 79 23.28 -7.87 10.91
N THR A 80 23.96 -8.79 11.58
CA THR A 80 24.55 -9.99 10.98
C THR A 80 23.69 -11.23 11.17
N GLY A 81 23.56 -12.06 10.14
CA GLY A 81 22.80 -13.31 10.14
C GLY A 81 22.55 -13.84 8.73
N HIS A 82 21.61 -14.77 8.60
CA HIS A 82 21.27 -15.43 7.34
C HIS A 82 19.78 -15.31 6.98
N ILE A 83 18.95 -14.79 7.90
CA ILE A 83 17.54 -14.52 7.64
C ILE A 83 17.26 -13.08 8.06
N SER A 84 16.57 -12.32 7.23
CA SER A 84 16.18 -10.94 7.54
C SER A 84 14.73 -10.70 7.19
N ILE A 85 14.06 -9.85 7.98
CA ILE A 85 12.79 -9.22 7.62
C ILE A 85 12.87 -7.71 7.77
N GLY A 86 12.10 -7.00 6.96
CA GLY A 86 12.04 -5.56 6.99
C GLY A 86 10.63 -5.02 6.83
N HIS A 87 10.43 -3.78 7.28
CA HIS A 87 9.16 -3.08 7.22
C HIS A 87 9.36 -1.59 6.93
N VAL A 88 8.52 -1.03 6.07
CA VAL A 88 8.29 0.40 5.93
C VAL A 88 6.85 0.70 6.32
N ARG A 89 6.67 1.68 7.22
CA ARG A 89 5.37 1.96 7.83
C ARG A 89 4.77 3.26 7.33
N TYR A 90 3.47 3.19 7.09
CA TYR A 90 2.56 4.32 7.14
C TYR A 90 1.52 4.07 8.24
N SER A 91 1.25 5.03 9.14
CA SER A 91 0.35 4.79 10.26
C SER A 91 -1.12 4.85 9.83
N THR A 92 -1.72 3.69 9.66
CA THR A 92 -3.18 3.51 9.53
C THR A 92 -3.84 3.39 10.91
N PHE A 93 -3.15 2.71 11.83
CA PHE A 93 -3.60 2.46 13.21
C PHE A 93 -2.43 2.65 14.19
N GLY A 94 -2.70 3.25 15.35
CA GLY A 94 -1.68 3.57 16.36
C GLY A 94 -0.94 4.90 16.07
N GLY A 95 -0.38 5.53 17.10
CA GLY A 95 0.30 6.81 17.00
C GLY A 95 1.62 6.77 16.23
N LYS A 96 2.14 7.96 15.88
CA LYS A 96 3.46 8.18 15.25
C LYS A 96 4.60 8.10 16.30
N ASP A 97 4.68 6.98 16.99
CA ASP A 97 5.71 6.74 17.99
C ASP A 97 6.66 5.63 17.50
N VAL A 98 7.94 5.74 17.80
CA VAL A 98 8.94 4.73 17.44
C VAL A 98 8.62 3.35 18.03
N ILE A 99 7.87 3.30 19.14
CA ILE A 99 7.42 2.05 19.74
C ILE A 99 6.54 1.22 18.79
N ASN A 100 5.81 1.90 17.89
CA ASN A 100 4.93 1.33 16.89
C ASN A 100 5.64 0.97 15.58
N ALA A 101 6.93 1.31 15.44
CA ALA A 101 7.72 0.92 14.27
C ALA A 101 7.92 -0.60 14.26
N GLN A 102 7.88 -1.18 13.07
CA GLN A 102 8.05 -2.61 12.85
C GLN A 102 9.40 -2.90 12.16
N PRO A 103 9.91 -4.18 12.23
CA PRO A 103 9.30 -5.38 12.83
C PRO A 103 9.15 -5.31 14.35
N LEU A 104 8.04 -5.86 14.88
CA LEU A 104 7.91 -6.08 16.31
C LEU A 104 8.67 -7.34 16.73
N VAL A 105 9.48 -7.24 17.77
CA VAL A 105 10.29 -8.35 18.26
C VAL A 105 9.84 -8.73 19.66
N ALA A 106 9.54 -10.01 19.87
CA ALA A 106 9.14 -10.54 21.18
C ALA A 106 9.79 -11.89 21.45
N ARG A 107 9.93 -12.22 22.73
CA ARG A 107 10.37 -13.54 23.20
C ARG A 107 9.19 -14.32 23.75
N CYS A 108 8.99 -15.52 23.26
CA CYS A 108 7.97 -16.43 23.76
C CYS A 108 8.59 -17.81 24.08
N LYS A 109 7.77 -18.82 24.41
CA LYS A 109 8.20 -20.16 24.80
C LYS A 109 9.07 -20.86 23.73
N ILE A 110 8.82 -20.61 22.43
CA ILE A 110 9.58 -21.21 21.32
C ILE A 110 10.79 -20.39 20.90
N GLY A 111 11.11 -19.30 21.59
CA GLY A 111 12.25 -18.44 21.30
C GLY A 111 11.86 -17.01 20.94
N MET A 112 12.75 -16.33 20.23
CA MET A 112 12.48 -14.98 19.71
C MET A 112 11.74 -15.07 18.37
N LEU A 113 10.79 -14.17 18.19
CA LEU A 113 10.05 -13.94 16.95
C LEU A 113 10.15 -12.47 16.58
N ALA A 114 10.20 -12.17 15.28
CA ALA A 114 10.00 -10.84 14.76
C ALA A 114 8.91 -10.86 13.68
N LEU A 115 8.03 -9.86 13.68
CA LEU A 115 6.87 -9.80 12.79
C LEU A 115 6.78 -8.44 12.10
N ALA A 116 6.63 -8.47 10.78
CA ALA A 116 6.29 -7.34 9.93
C ALA A 116 4.90 -7.55 9.31
N HIS A 117 4.05 -6.51 9.33
CA HIS A 117 2.65 -6.56 8.94
C HIS A 117 2.29 -5.43 7.98
N ASN A 118 1.75 -5.78 6.83
CA ASN A 118 1.06 -4.89 5.91
C ASN A 118 -0.43 -5.22 5.89
N GLY A 119 -1.26 -4.37 6.45
CA GLY A 119 -2.70 -4.56 6.54
C GLY A 119 -3.34 -3.88 7.73
N ASN A 120 -4.54 -4.30 8.09
CA ASN A 120 -5.28 -3.83 9.25
C ASN A 120 -6.31 -4.86 9.71
N LEU A 121 -6.40 -5.08 11.02
CA LEU A 121 -7.38 -5.98 11.62
C LEU A 121 -8.60 -5.18 12.10
N VAL A 122 -9.79 -5.59 11.67
CA VAL A 122 -11.06 -4.96 12.10
C VAL A 122 -11.49 -5.40 13.50
N ASN A 123 -10.98 -6.53 14.01
CA ASN A 123 -11.28 -7.03 15.35
C ASN A 123 -10.11 -6.92 16.34
N ALA A 124 -9.12 -6.09 16.03
CA ALA A 124 -7.91 -5.94 16.88
C ALA A 124 -8.23 -5.51 18.31
N ASP A 125 -9.11 -4.51 18.47
CA ASP A 125 -9.47 -3.95 19.79
C ASP A 125 -10.23 -4.97 20.65
N ALA A 126 -11.15 -5.73 20.05
CA ALA A 126 -11.89 -6.78 20.75
C ALA A 126 -10.95 -7.91 21.23
N LEU A 127 -10.02 -8.36 20.35
CA LEU A 127 -9.03 -9.36 20.70
C LEU A 127 -8.05 -8.87 21.77
N ARG A 128 -7.61 -7.59 21.68
CA ARG A 128 -6.74 -6.95 22.67
C ARG A 128 -7.42 -6.93 24.03
N SER A 129 -8.65 -6.41 24.12
CA SER A 129 -9.42 -6.35 25.37
C SER A 129 -9.57 -7.73 26.00
N GLN A 130 -9.95 -8.73 25.22
CA GLN A 130 -10.05 -10.12 25.72
C GLN A 130 -8.71 -10.64 26.28
N MET A 131 -7.61 -10.35 25.62
CA MET A 131 -6.28 -10.79 26.08
C MET A 131 -5.82 -10.01 27.33
N GLU A 132 -6.18 -8.73 27.47
CA GLU A 132 -5.91 -7.91 28.65
C GLU A 132 -6.71 -8.41 29.86
N ASP A 133 -7.97 -8.82 29.67
CA ASP A 133 -8.80 -9.48 30.70
C ASP A 133 -8.14 -10.80 31.18
N ASP A 134 -7.45 -11.52 30.28
CA ASP A 134 -6.64 -12.69 30.60
C ASP A 134 -5.24 -12.36 31.18
N GLY A 135 -4.93 -11.08 31.44
CA GLY A 135 -3.69 -10.61 32.03
C GLY A 135 -2.55 -10.38 31.04
N ALA A 136 -2.81 -10.25 29.73
CA ALA A 136 -1.78 -9.84 28.78
C ALA A 136 -1.41 -8.37 28.97
N ILE A 137 -0.13 -8.04 28.69
CA ILE A 137 0.37 -6.68 28.72
C ILE A 137 0.84 -6.33 27.30
N PHE A 138 0.33 -5.23 26.75
CA PHE A 138 0.72 -4.71 25.46
C PHE A 138 1.64 -3.49 25.64
N GLN A 139 2.64 -3.39 24.79
CA GLN A 139 3.62 -2.28 24.80
C GLN A 139 3.33 -1.25 23.72
N THR A 140 2.63 -1.67 22.66
CA THR A 140 2.34 -0.84 21.49
C THR A 140 0.83 -0.66 21.33
N THR A 141 0.46 0.26 20.44
CA THR A 141 -0.95 0.48 20.10
C THR A 141 -1.33 -0.16 18.76
N VAL A 142 -0.40 -0.87 18.08
CA VAL A 142 -0.65 -1.47 16.78
C VAL A 142 -1.27 -2.87 16.88
N ASP A 143 -2.08 -3.21 15.90
CA ASP A 143 -2.72 -4.53 15.75
C ASP A 143 -1.72 -5.67 15.54
N THR A 144 -0.54 -5.38 15.02
CA THR A 144 0.55 -6.34 14.83
C THR A 144 0.97 -7.02 16.14
N GLU A 145 0.90 -6.31 17.28
CA GLU A 145 1.20 -6.90 18.60
C GLU A 145 0.12 -7.90 19.02
N VAL A 146 -1.13 -7.69 18.62
CA VAL A 146 -2.23 -8.66 18.83
C VAL A 146 -1.93 -9.96 18.07
N ILE A 147 -1.52 -9.85 16.80
CA ILE A 147 -1.12 -11.01 15.98
C ILE A 147 0.03 -11.80 16.67
N LEU A 148 1.09 -11.09 17.05
CA LEU A 148 2.26 -11.68 17.67
C LEU A 148 1.92 -12.35 19.02
N SER A 149 1.05 -11.73 19.81
CA SER A 149 0.57 -12.28 21.09
C SER A 149 -0.27 -13.54 20.91
N LEU A 150 -1.13 -13.59 19.90
CA LEU A 150 -1.91 -14.80 19.56
C LEU A 150 -0.99 -15.96 19.16
N ILE A 151 0.01 -15.72 18.32
CA ILE A 151 1.01 -16.72 17.93
C ILE A 151 1.78 -17.22 19.17
N ALA A 152 2.22 -16.30 20.04
CA ALA A 152 2.96 -16.65 21.25
C ALA A 152 2.14 -17.52 22.22
N ARG A 153 0.86 -17.26 22.40
CA ARG A 153 -0.06 -18.04 23.28
C ARG A 153 -0.22 -19.49 22.82
N GLU A 154 -0.32 -19.71 21.51
CA GLU A 154 -0.52 -21.04 20.93
C GLU A 154 0.80 -21.76 20.59
N SER A 155 1.94 -21.14 20.84
CA SER A 155 3.27 -21.62 20.41
C SER A 155 3.66 -23.00 20.94
N SER A 156 3.03 -23.47 22.02
CA SER A 156 3.24 -24.82 22.57
C SER A 156 2.81 -25.96 21.61
N LYS A 157 1.95 -25.64 20.62
CA LYS A 157 1.48 -26.59 19.59
C LYS A 157 2.41 -26.63 18.36
N GLY A 158 3.49 -25.84 18.36
CA GLY A 158 4.37 -25.61 17.23
C GLY A 158 4.04 -24.32 16.49
N LEU A 159 5.05 -23.72 15.84
CA LEU A 159 4.94 -22.38 15.26
C LEU A 159 3.88 -22.30 14.13
N ILE A 160 3.86 -23.29 13.23
CA ILE A 160 2.94 -23.27 12.09
C ILE A 160 1.49 -23.45 12.53
N GLU A 161 1.25 -24.31 13.53
CA GLU A 161 -0.09 -24.48 14.09
C GLU A 161 -0.55 -23.25 14.87
N ALA A 162 0.37 -22.57 15.56
CA ALA A 162 0.09 -21.30 16.22
C ALA A 162 -0.31 -20.19 15.20
N VAL A 163 0.41 -20.12 14.05
CA VAL A 163 0.05 -19.23 12.95
C VAL A 163 -1.33 -19.57 12.40
N ARG A 164 -1.63 -20.84 12.18
CA ARG A 164 -2.95 -21.27 11.68
C ARG A 164 -4.07 -20.89 12.66
N SER A 165 -3.87 -21.14 13.97
CA SER A 165 -4.81 -20.74 15.01
C SER A 165 -5.00 -19.22 15.09
N MET A 166 -3.95 -18.43 14.86
CA MET A 166 -4.05 -16.98 14.76
C MET A 166 -4.92 -16.59 13.58
N MET A 167 -4.71 -17.14 12.37
CA MET A 167 -5.48 -16.86 11.17
C MET A 167 -6.99 -17.19 11.33
N GLU A 168 -7.33 -18.17 12.15
CA GLU A 168 -8.73 -18.51 12.47
C GLU A 168 -9.42 -17.45 13.36
N LYS A 169 -8.65 -16.70 14.16
CA LYS A 169 -9.15 -15.72 15.14
C LYS A 169 -9.22 -14.30 14.63
N VAL A 170 -8.21 -13.89 13.85
CA VAL A 170 -8.13 -12.52 13.34
C VAL A 170 -9.10 -12.30 12.19
N ARG A 171 -9.59 -11.08 12.09
CA ARG A 171 -10.42 -10.59 10.98
C ARG A 171 -9.82 -9.32 10.44
N GLY A 172 -9.68 -9.24 9.13
CA GLY A 172 -9.08 -8.09 8.45
C GLY A 172 -8.18 -8.50 7.29
N SER A 173 -7.38 -7.59 6.82
CA SER A 173 -6.39 -7.82 5.77
C SER A 173 -5.00 -7.94 6.37
N TYR A 174 -4.19 -8.84 5.84
CA TYR A 174 -2.79 -8.93 6.23
C TYR A 174 -1.92 -9.66 5.21
N ALA A 175 -0.75 -9.06 4.94
CA ALA A 175 0.41 -9.75 4.42
C ALA A 175 1.49 -9.66 5.50
N LEU A 176 1.89 -10.82 6.04
CA LEU A 176 2.82 -10.91 7.15
C LEU A 176 4.13 -11.56 6.69
N VAL A 177 5.23 -11.06 7.25
CA VAL A 177 6.52 -11.73 7.18
C VAL A 177 6.99 -11.94 8.62
N LEU A 178 7.10 -13.21 9.01
CA LEU A 178 7.47 -13.65 10.35
C LEU A 178 8.86 -14.28 10.30
N LEU A 179 9.73 -13.82 11.18
CA LEU A 179 11.07 -14.32 11.39
C LEU A 179 11.13 -15.11 12.70
N ALA A 180 11.52 -16.36 12.63
CA ALA A 180 11.89 -17.18 13.75
C ALA A 180 13.42 -17.44 13.72
N LYS A 181 13.92 -18.24 14.67
CA LYS A 181 15.34 -18.54 14.81
C LYS A 181 15.97 -19.07 13.50
N ASP A 182 15.26 -19.95 12.80
CA ASP A 182 15.74 -20.76 11.67
C ASP A 182 14.76 -20.78 10.49
N LYS A 183 13.71 -19.93 10.53
CA LYS A 183 12.65 -19.94 9.53
C LYS A 183 12.22 -18.52 9.15
N LEU A 184 11.96 -18.35 7.87
CA LEU A 184 11.23 -17.21 7.32
C LEU A 184 9.84 -17.68 6.90
N ILE A 185 8.80 -16.99 7.34
CA ILE A 185 7.42 -17.39 7.07
C ILE A 185 6.66 -16.22 6.45
N GLY A 186 6.09 -16.46 5.27
CA GLY A 186 5.16 -15.54 4.61
C GLY A 186 3.73 -15.99 4.83
N ILE A 187 2.84 -15.07 5.17
CA ILE A 187 1.43 -15.38 5.45
C ILE A 187 0.56 -14.35 4.74
N ARG A 188 -0.40 -14.81 3.97
CA ARG A 188 -1.37 -13.94 3.30
C ARG A 188 -2.77 -14.20 3.83
N ASP A 189 -3.56 -13.15 4.05
CA ASP A 189 -4.93 -13.28 4.58
C ASP A 189 -5.81 -14.17 3.70
N PRO A 190 -6.91 -14.75 4.24
CA PRO A 190 -7.75 -15.71 3.52
C PRO A 190 -8.35 -15.19 2.20
N TYR A 191 -8.54 -13.88 2.07
CA TYR A 191 -9.02 -13.24 0.85
C TYR A 191 -7.89 -12.71 -0.06
N GLY A 192 -6.63 -12.67 0.45
CA GLY A 192 -5.49 -12.10 -0.26
C GLY A 192 -5.66 -10.61 -0.56
N ILE A 193 -6.26 -9.85 0.37
CA ILE A 193 -6.55 -8.41 0.20
C ILE A 193 -5.26 -7.62 -0.02
N ARG A 194 -4.18 -7.98 0.71
CA ARG A 194 -2.87 -7.39 0.51
C ARG A 194 -1.95 -8.28 -0.31
N PRO A 195 -1.14 -7.68 -1.20
CA PRO A 195 -0.21 -8.44 -2.03
C PRO A 195 0.97 -8.98 -1.22
N LEU A 196 1.43 -10.17 -1.58
CA LEU A 196 2.67 -10.78 -1.13
C LEU A 196 3.18 -11.71 -2.22
N CYS A 197 4.44 -11.56 -2.63
CA CYS A 197 5.07 -12.39 -3.64
C CYS A 197 6.33 -13.08 -3.13
N LEU A 198 6.69 -14.17 -3.81
CA LEU A 198 7.86 -14.99 -3.58
C LEU A 198 8.82 -14.84 -4.75
N GLY A 199 10.09 -14.60 -4.45
CA GLY A 199 11.18 -14.56 -5.40
C GLY A 199 12.33 -15.47 -4.99
N ARG A 200 13.28 -15.64 -5.90
CA ARG A 200 14.49 -16.44 -5.73
C ARG A 200 15.73 -15.70 -6.24
N VAL A 201 16.80 -15.73 -5.46
CA VAL A 201 18.12 -15.27 -5.88
C VAL A 201 19.14 -16.35 -5.60
N GLY A 202 19.69 -16.97 -6.66
CA GLY A 202 20.53 -18.17 -6.51
C GLY A 202 19.79 -19.30 -5.81
N SER A 203 20.30 -19.77 -4.66
CA SER A 203 19.65 -20.77 -3.79
C SER A 203 18.74 -20.12 -2.74
N SER A 204 18.78 -18.79 -2.58
CA SER A 204 18.10 -18.05 -1.52
C SER A 204 16.69 -17.61 -1.94
N PHE A 205 15.82 -17.36 -0.98
CA PHE A 205 14.41 -17.02 -1.21
C PHE A 205 14.05 -15.66 -0.62
N VAL A 206 13.15 -14.95 -1.30
CA VAL A 206 12.72 -13.59 -0.95
C VAL A 206 11.20 -13.53 -0.89
N LEU A 207 10.66 -12.87 0.12
CA LEU A 207 9.25 -12.49 0.24
C LEU A 207 9.15 -10.96 0.19
N ALA A 208 8.21 -10.42 -0.58
CA ALA A 208 8.01 -8.98 -0.67
C ALA A 208 6.55 -8.61 -0.93
N SER A 209 6.15 -7.40 -0.53
CA SER A 209 4.83 -6.87 -0.85
C SER A 209 4.60 -6.70 -2.35
N GLU A 210 5.66 -6.37 -3.11
CA GLU A 210 5.59 -6.13 -4.55
C GLU A 210 6.82 -6.71 -5.28
N SER A 211 6.63 -7.10 -6.55
CA SER A 211 7.71 -7.65 -7.38
C SER A 211 8.84 -6.66 -7.65
N CYS A 212 8.59 -5.35 -7.64
CA CYS A 212 9.64 -4.33 -7.77
C CYS A 212 10.72 -4.40 -6.67
N ALA A 213 10.39 -4.96 -5.50
CA ALA A 213 11.38 -5.20 -4.45
C ALA A 213 12.23 -6.45 -4.71
N LEU A 214 11.70 -7.43 -5.45
CA LEU A 214 12.48 -8.57 -5.94
C LEU A 214 13.50 -8.09 -6.96
N ASP A 215 13.09 -7.27 -7.93
CA ASP A 215 13.96 -6.69 -8.95
C ASP A 215 15.12 -5.89 -8.33
N ALA A 216 14.82 -5.13 -7.26
CA ALA A 216 15.82 -4.31 -6.56
C ALA A 216 16.95 -5.12 -5.92
N VAL A 217 16.69 -6.37 -5.54
CA VAL A 217 17.68 -7.29 -4.94
C VAL A 217 18.17 -8.36 -5.93
N GLY A 218 17.80 -8.24 -7.21
CA GLY A 218 18.19 -9.19 -8.25
C GLY A 218 17.56 -10.57 -8.12
N ALA A 219 16.40 -10.66 -7.46
CA ALA A 219 15.66 -11.90 -7.30
C ALA A 219 14.68 -12.10 -8.48
N GLU A 220 14.64 -13.32 -9.01
CA GLU A 220 13.65 -13.73 -9.99
C GLU A 220 12.28 -13.93 -9.32
N PHE A 221 11.22 -13.40 -9.92
CA PHE A 221 9.85 -13.65 -9.49
C PHE A 221 9.50 -15.14 -9.67
N VAL A 222 9.03 -15.78 -8.62
CA VAL A 222 8.59 -17.19 -8.66
C VAL A 222 7.06 -17.26 -8.79
N ARG A 223 6.34 -16.64 -7.87
CA ARG A 223 4.87 -16.57 -7.85
C ARG A 223 4.36 -15.62 -6.78
N ASP A 224 3.09 -15.28 -6.86
CA ASP A 224 2.40 -14.68 -5.73
C ASP A 224 2.09 -15.73 -4.66
N VAL A 225 2.04 -15.32 -3.39
CA VAL A 225 1.54 -16.12 -2.26
C VAL A 225 0.02 -16.15 -2.36
N GLN A 226 -0.57 -17.33 -2.32
CA GLN A 226 -2.01 -17.51 -2.51
C GLN A 226 -2.82 -16.99 -1.32
N PRO A 227 -4.09 -16.60 -1.49
CA PRO A 227 -5.00 -16.30 -0.38
C PRO A 227 -5.05 -17.44 0.64
N GLY A 228 -4.88 -17.12 1.94
CA GLY A 228 -4.88 -18.09 3.01
C GLY A 228 -3.65 -19.01 3.09
N GLU A 229 -2.61 -18.72 2.31
CA GLU A 229 -1.38 -19.52 2.29
C GLU A 229 -0.41 -19.08 3.38
N ILE A 230 0.26 -20.09 3.96
CA ILE A 230 1.42 -19.98 4.84
C ILE A 230 2.61 -20.61 4.11
N VAL A 231 3.54 -19.77 3.68
CA VAL A 231 4.81 -20.19 3.05
C VAL A 231 5.87 -20.25 4.13
N VAL A 232 6.49 -21.42 4.32
CA VAL A 232 7.60 -21.63 5.26
C VAL A 232 8.87 -21.85 4.46
N ILE A 233 9.90 -21.10 4.78
CA ILE A 233 11.22 -21.20 4.17
C ILE A 233 12.23 -21.51 5.26
N ASP A 234 12.92 -22.65 5.14
CA ASP A 234 13.95 -23.12 6.06
C ASP A 234 15.09 -23.85 5.31
N GLU A 235 15.95 -24.58 6.02
CA GLU A 235 17.08 -25.28 5.43
C GLU A 235 16.67 -26.39 4.42
N GLU A 236 15.46 -26.94 4.57
CA GLU A 236 14.92 -27.95 3.65
C GLU A 236 14.31 -27.31 2.38
N GLY A 237 14.16 -25.99 2.33
CA GLY A 237 13.62 -25.24 1.21
C GLY A 237 12.28 -24.57 1.50
N ILE A 238 11.35 -24.61 0.52
CA ILE A 238 10.03 -23.99 0.61
C ILE A 238 8.97 -25.05 0.87
N HIS A 239 8.16 -24.81 1.89
CA HIS A 239 6.98 -25.60 2.21
C HIS A 239 5.75 -24.70 2.26
N SER A 240 4.64 -25.13 1.68
CA SER A 240 3.37 -24.38 1.71
C SER A 240 2.28 -25.17 2.40
N THR A 241 1.49 -24.48 3.19
CA THR A 241 0.24 -24.98 3.75
C THR A 241 -0.83 -23.90 3.69
N HIS A 242 -2.10 -24.31 3.74
CA HIS A 242 -3.22 -23.37 3.65
C HIS A 242 -4.12 -23.50 4.87
N VAL A 243 -4.89 -22.45 5.15
CA VAL A 243 -6.05 -22.57 6.05
C VAL A 243 -7.07 -23.56 5.46
N LYS A 244 -7.88 -24.19 6.33
CA LYS A 244 -8.80 -25.27 5.94
C LYS A 244 -9.85 -24.85 4.91
N THR A 245 -10.21 -23.58 4.86
CA THR A 245 -11.20 -23.04 3.92
C THR A 245 -10.54 -21.95 3.07
N PRO A 246 -10.05 -22.28 1.86
CA PRO A 246 -9.56 -21.24 0.94
C PRO A 246 -10.75 -20.40 0.50
N MET A 247 -10.65 -19.09 0.71
CA MET A 247 -11.61 -18.12 0.21
C MET A 247 -11.27 -17.74 -1.24
N ARG A 248 -12.24 -17.24 -2.00
CA ARG A 248 -11.94 -16.62 -3.29
C ARG A 248 -11.17 -15.32 -3.07
N SER A 249 -10.18 -15.05 -3.91
CA SER A 249 -9.39 -13.81 -3.84
C SER A 249 -10.29 -12.57 -3.85
N ARG A 250 -9.96 -11.61 -2.98
CA ARG A 250 -10.56 -10.27 -2.92
C ARG A 250 -9.45 -9.22 -2.82
N LEU A 251 -8.51 -9.29 -3.77
CA LEU A 251 -7.37 -8.35 -3.83
C LEU A 251 -7.86 -6.90 -3.87
N CYS A 252 -7.17 -6.03 -3.15
CA CYS A 252 -7.50 -4.60 -3.14
C CYS A 252 -7.38 -3.99 -4.54
N LEU A 253 -8.49 -3.53 -5.12
CA LEU A 253 -8.49 -2.93 -6.46
C LEU A 253 -7.70 -1.61 -6.49
N PHE A 254 -7.59 -0.91 -5.36
CA PHE A 254 -6.88 0.35 -5.25
C PHE A 254 -5.34 0.21 -5.39
N GLU A 255 -4.80 -1.00 -5.25
CA GLU A 255 -3.39 -1.28 -5.58
C GLU A 255 -3.09 -0.91 -7.03
N PHE A 256 -3.99 -1.23 -7.97
CA PHE A 256 -3.84 -0.90 -9.40
C PHE A 256 -4.13 0.57 -9.71
N VAL A 257 -4.97 1.22 -8.93
CA VAL A 257 -5.27 2.65 -9.10
C VAL A 257 -4.09 3.51 -8.66
N TYR A 258 -3.53 3.25 -7.45
CA TYR A 258 -2.59 4.18 -6.84
C TYR A 258 -1.39 3.52 -6.15
N PHE A 259 -1.59 2.53 -5.24
CA PHE A 259 -0.54 2.16 -4.30
C PHE A 259 0.66 1.47 -4.92
N ALA A 260 0.42 0.46 -5.76
CA ALA A 260 1.52 -0.31 -6.33
C ALA A 260 2.36 0.52 -7.30
N ARG A 261 3.64 0.23 -7.36
CA ARG A 261 4.53 0.82 -8.36
C ARG A 261 4.14 0.36 -9.77
N PRO A 262 4.28 1.22 -10.79
CA PRO A 262 3.90 0.85 -12.16
C PRO A 262 4.66 -0.35 -12.73
N ASP A 263 5.90 -0.56 -12.28
CA ASP A 263 6.77 -1.68 -12.68
C ASP A 263 6.44 -2.99 -11.95
N SER A 264 5.51 -2.99 -11.00
CA SER A 264 5.10 -4.19 -10.28
C SER A 264 4.12 -5.05 -11.07
N VAL A 265 4.19 -6.38 -10.81
CA VAL A 265 3.19 -7.38 -11.19
C VAL A 265 2.59 -7.95 -9.91
N ILE A 266 1.27 -7.95 -9.79
CA ILE A 266 0.53 -8.45 -8.63
C ILE A 266 -0.55 -9.41 -9.11
N ASP A 267 -0.58 -10.63 -8.57
CA ASP A 267 -1.49 -11.71 -8.96
C ASP A 267 -1.60 -11.87 -10.50
N GLY A 268 -0.45 -11.78 -11.19
CA GLY A 268 -0.33 -11.91 -12.63
C GLY A 268 -0.72 -10.66 -13.44
N ILE A 269 -1.11 -9.55 -12.79
CA ILE A 269 -1.52 -8.31 -13.45
C ILE A 269 -0.39 -7.29 -13.43
N ASN A 270 0.01 -6.78 -14.59
CA ASN A 270 0.95 -5.68 -14.68
C ASN A 270 0.26 -4.35 -14.35
N VAL A 271 0.75 -3.65 -13.32
CA VAL A 271 0.15 -2.40 -12.81
C VAL A 271 0.16 -1.29 -13.85
N TYR A 272 1.27 -1.13 -14.60
CA TYR A 272 1.37 -0.10 -15.63
C TYR A 272 0.33 -0.31 -16.74
N GLN A 273 0.19 -1.55 -17.23
CA GLN A 273 -0.77 -1.86 -18.28
C GLN A 273 -2.21 -1.68 -17.82
N SER A 274 -2.54 -2.05 -16.58
CA SER A 274 -3.86 -1.79 -15.99
C SER A 274 -4.18 -0.30 -15.98
N ARG A 275 -3.23 0.56 -15.59
CA ARG A 275 -3.42 2.04 -15.59
C ARG A 275 -3.55 2.61 -16.99
N VAL A 276 -2.78 2.13 -17.97
CA VAL A 276 -2.94 2.53 -19.39
C VAL A 276 -4.33 2.17 -19.90
N GLU A 277 -4.79 0.95 -19.59
CA GLU A 277 -6.11 0.50 -20.00
C GLU A 277 -7.24 1.29 -19.31
N ALA A 278 -7.07 1.68 -18.04
CA ALA A 278 -8.01 2.57 -17.35
C ALA A 278 -8.15 3.92 -18.07
N GLY A 279 -7.03 4.50 -18.49
CA GLY A 279 -7.04 5.73 -19.28
C GLY A 279 -7.74 5.58 -20.64
N LYS A 280 -7.52 4.47 -21.35
CA LYS A 280 -8.22 4.19 -22.61
C LYS A 280 -9.72 4.11 -22.41
N ARG A 281 -10.17 3.37 -21.38
CA ARG A 281 -11.61 3.23 -21.07
C ARG A 281 -12.24 4.53 -20.64
N LEU A 282 -11.51 5.36 -19.90
CA LEU A 282 -11.96 6.68 -19.47
C LEU A 282 -12.23 7.60 -20.67
N ALA A 283 -11.47 7.45 -21.76
CA ALA A 283 -11.63 8.23 -23.00
C ALA A 283 -12.80 7.75 -23.88
N VAL A 284 -13.30 6.54 -23.68
CA VAL A 284 -14.42 6.02 -24.47
C VAL A 284 -15.67 6.85 -24.21
N GLY A 285 -16.31 7.35 -25.28
CA GLY A 285 -17.52 8.17 -25.21
C GLY A 285 -17.29 9.54 -24.54
N ASP A 286 -16.08 10.06 -24.59
CA ASP A 286 -15.74 11.41 -24.10
C ASP A 286 -15.54 12.34 -25.30
N ASP A 287 -16.54 13.17 -25.59
CA ASP A 287 -16.58 14.06 -26.75
C ASP A 287 -15.94 15.43 -26.52
N VAL A 288 -15.25 15.62 -25.38
CA VAL A 288 -14.62 16.89 -25.04
C VAL A 288 -13.49 17.24 -26.01
N GLN A 289 -13.58 18.43 -26.59
CA GLN A 289 -12.57 18.94 -27.48
C GLN A 289 -11.46 19.64 -26.72
N ALA A 290 -10.26 19.07 -26.73
CA ALA A 290 -9.09 19.61 -26.03
C ALA A 290 -7.85 19.63 -26.93
N ASP A 291 -6.86 20.42 -26.55
CA ASP A 291 -5.65 20.61 -27.33
C ASP A 291 -4.51 19.70 -26.82
N MET A 292 -4.61 19.20 -25.58
CA MET A 292 -3.57 18.37 -24.97
C MET A 292 -4.12 17.57 -23.79
N VAL A 293 -3.66 16.33 -23.66
CA VAL A 293 -3.83 15.49 -22.46
C VAL A 293 -2.59 15.63 -21.60
N ILE A 294 -2.77 15.86 -20.30
CA ILE A 294 -1.71 15.90 -19.29
C ILE A 294 -2.08 15.00 -18.13
N GLY A 295 -1.08 14.42 -17.44
CA GLY A 295 -1.28 13.62 -16.23
C GLY A 295 -0.76 14.31 -14.98
N VAL A 296 -1.39 14.05 -13.85
CA VAL A 296 -0.84 14.45 -12.55
C VAL A 296 0.32 13.49 -12.19
N PRO A 297 1.55 14.04 -12.03
CA PRO A 297 2.71 13.17 -11.72
C PRO A 297 2.65 12.59 -10.29
N ASP A 298 3.08 11.34 -10.04
CA ASP A 298 3.57 10.35 -11.01
C ASP A 298 2.48 9.31 -11.32
N SER A 299 1.46 9.17 -10.47
CA SER A 299 0.46 8.09 -10.44
C SER A 299 -0.42 8.04 -11.69
N ALA A 300 -0.82 9.20 -12.22
CA ALA A 300 -1.76 9.28 -13.33
C ALA A 300 -1.11 9.32 -14.72
N LEU A 301 0.24 9.30 -14.83
CA LEU A 301 0.90 9.45 -16.12
C LEU A 301 0.55 8.31 -17.09
N ALA A 302 0.51 7.07 -16.61
CA ALA A 302 0.16 5.91 -17.43
C ALA A 302 -1.30 6.00 -17.93
N ALA A 303 -2.23 6.41 -17.06
CA ALA A 303 -3.64 6.62 -17.44
C ALA A 303 -3.80 7.77 -18.45
N ALA A 304 -3.05 8.87 -18.27
CA ALA A 304 -3.06 9.98 -19.21
C ALA A 304 -2.55 9.57 -20.60
N MET A 305 -1.51 8.75 -20.66
CA MET A 305 -1.03 8.17 -21.92
C MET A 305 -2.08 7.29 -22.58
N GLY A 306 -2.75 6.42 -21.80
CA GLY A 306 -3.84 5.58 -22.28
C GLY A 306 -5.01 6.42 -22.82
N TYR A 307 -5.40 7.46 -22.10
CA TYR A 307 -6.44 8.41 -22.53
C TYR A 307 -6.07 9.08 -23.85
N ALA A 308 -4.84 9.60 -23.98
CA ALA A 308 -4.36 10.22 -25.21
C ALA A 308 -4.34 9.26 -26.40
N GLN A 309 -3.89 8.02 -26.21
CA GLN A 309 -3.90 6.99 -27.23
C GLN A 309 -5.32 6.71 -27.77
N GLN A 310 -6.30 6.63 -26.87
CA GLN A 310 -7.69 6.30 -27.25
C GLN A 310 -8.43 7.48 -27.84
N SER A 311 -8.23 8.71 -27.32
CA SER A 311 -8.92 9.90 -27.77
C SER A 311 -8.31 10.52 -29.05
N GLY A 312 -7.04 10.19 -29.35
CA GLY A 312 -6.27 10.84 -30.42
C GLY A 312 -5.80 12.26 -30.07
N ILE A 313 -6.10 12.78 -28.88
CA ILE A 313 -5.61 14.09 -28.42
C ILE A 313 -4.15 13.93 -28.01
N PRO A 314 -3.23 14.85 -28.45
CA PRO A 314 -1.80 14.72 -28.12
C PRO A 314 -1.53 14.70 -26.63
N TYR A 315 -0.68 13.75 -26.15
CA TYR A 315 -0.12 13.78 -24.81
C TYR A 315 1.00 14.82 -24.70
N GLY A 316 1.10 15.49 -23.56
CA GLY A 316 2.19 16.41 -23.27
C GLY A 316 2.38 16.65 -21.77
N ASP A 317 3.54 17.21 -21.42
CA ASP A 317 3.82 17.57 -20.03
C ASP A 317 3.24 18.96 -19.72
N GLY A 318 2.28 18.99 -18.80
CA GLY A 318 1.65 20.22 -18.29
C GLY A 318 2.08 20.57 -16.87
N LEU A 319 2.57 19.59 -16.14
CA LEU A 319 2.97 19.67 -14.73
C LEU A 319 4.37 19.09 -14.54
N ALA A 320 5.18 19.71 -13.69
CA ALA A 320 6.49 19.22 -13.30
C ALA A 320 6.51 19.00 -11.79
N LYS A 321 6.90 17.76 -11.37
CA LYS A 321 7.11 17.42 -9.96
C LYS A 321 8.55 17.68 -9.56
N ASN A 322 8.74 18.41 -8.46
CA ASN A 322 10.06 18.55 -7.87
C ASN A 322 10.42 17.26 -7.11
N ARG A 323 11.31 16.46 -7.68
CA ARG A 323 11.75 15.17 -7.10
C ARG A 323 12.70 15.33 -5.91
N TYR A 324 13.27 16.52 -5.70
CA TYR A 324 14.21 16.80 -4.60
C TYR A 324 13.50 17.26 -3.32
N VAL A 325 12.23 17.62 -3.39
CA VAL A 325 11.42 17.92 -2.21
C VAL A 325 10.74 16.64 -1.74
N GLY A 326 11.31 16.01 -0.72
CA GLY A 326 10.69 14.90 -0.01
C GLY A 326 9.36 15.31 0.63
N ARG A 327 8.60 14.36 1.19
CA ARG A 327 7.45 14.71 2.05
C ARG A 327 8.00 15.43 3.27
N THR A 328 7.78 16.74 3.34
CA THR A 328 8.12 17.55 4.51
C THR A 328 7.25 17.10 5.67
N PHE A 329 7.83 16.34 6.59
CA PHE A 329 7.25 16.06 7.88
C PHE A 329 7.11 17.38 8.65
N ILE A 330 5.88 17.66 9.08
CA ILE A 330 5.50 18.63 10.11
C ILE A 330 6.07 20.04 9.91
N GLN A 331 5.34 20.87 9.20
CA GLN A 331 5.45 22.33 9.38
C GLN A 331 4.21 22.80 10.14
N PRO A 332 4.37 23.45 11.31
CA PRO A 332 3.25 23.80 12.21
C PRO A 332 2.34 24.91 11.71
N GLU A 333 2.76 25.71 10.73
CA GLU A 333 2.04 26.92 10.31
C GLU A 333 1.32 26.77 8.96
N GLN A 334 0.07 27.21 8.91
CA GLN A 334 -0.83 27.14 7.76
C GLN A 334 -0.24 27.80 6.49
N GLY A 335 0.49 28.92 6.64
CA GLY A 335 1.16 29.62 5.52
C GLY A 335 2.33 28.83 4.89
N MET A 336 3.00 27.98 5.65
CA MET A 336 4.09 27.13 5.13
C MET A 336 3.57 25.88 4.41
N ARG A 337 2.34 25.42 4.70
CA ARG A 337 1.69 24.29 3.99
C ARG A 337 1.25 24.68 2.57
N GLU A 338 0.82 25.93 2.36
CA GLU A 338 0.51 26.44 1.01
C GLU A 338 1.78 26.56 0.16
N LEU A 339 2.91 26.98 0.75
CA LEU A 339 4.22 26.92 0.09
C LEU A 339 4.63 25.50 -0.26
N GLY A 340 4.33 24.52 0.61
CA GLY A 340 4.68 23.10 0.44
C GLY A 340 4.08 22.45 -0.81
N VAL A 341 2.88 22.83 -1.24
CA VAL A 341 2.28 22.33 -2.50
C VAL A 341 2.94 22.97 -3.70
N ARG A 342 3.19 24.30 -3.66
CA ARG A 342 3.87 25.04 -4.73
C ARG A 342 5.32 24.59 -4.94
N THR A 343 5.99 24.10 -3.88
CA THR A 343 7.36 23.57 -3.99
C THR A 343 7.41 22.18 -4.59
N LYS A 344 6.31 21.42 -4.52
CA LYS A 344 6.26 20.01 -5.00
C LYS A 344 5.78 19.86 -6.44
N LEU A 345 4.87 20.73 -6.90
CA LEU A 345 4.27 20.63 -8.21
C LEU A 345 4.15 22.03 -8.85
N ASN A 346 4.59 22.17 -10.09
CA ASN A 346 4.51 23.41 -10.84
C ASN A 346 3.93 23.18 -12.23
N ALA A 347 3.14 24.17 -12.73
CA ALA A 347 2.67 24.16 -14.09
C ALA A 347 3.76 24.59 -15.08
N LEU A 348 3.87 23.87 -16.19
CA LEU A 348 4.74 24.22 -17.31
C LEU A 348 4.03 25.30 -18.16
N THR A 349 4.12 26.54 -17.74
CA THR A 349 3.35 27.67 -18.27
C THR A 349 3.39 27.78 -19.80
N ARG A 350 4.54 27.54 -20.44
CA ARG A 350 4.64 27.59 -21.92
C ARG A 350 3.83 26.49 -22.60
N ASN A 351 3.68 25.34 -21.95
CA ASN A 351 2.98 24.19 -22.51
C ASN A 351 1.47 24.31 -22.35
N VAL A 352 1.00 24.96 -21.28
CA VAL A 352 -0.44 25.00 -20.91
C VAL A 352 -1.15 26.29 -21.30
N ARG A 353 -0.42 27.38 -21.47
CA ARG A 353 -1.01 28.71 -21.76
C ARG A 353 -1.85 28.69 -23.03
N GLY A 354 -3.09 29.16 -22.91
CA GLY A 354 -4.05 29.28 -24.01
C GLY A 354 -4.66 27.97 -24.49
N LYS A 355 -4.30 26.83 -23.87
CA LYS A 355 -4.79 25.52 -24.27
C LYS A 355 -6.00 25.06 -23.45
N ARG A 356 -6.84 24.26 -24.08
CA ARG A 356 -7.86 23.41 -23.44
C ARG A 356 -7.19 22.09 -23.07
N LEU A 357 -7.24 21.76 -21.79
CA LEU A 357 -6.51 20.62 -21.24
C LEU A 357 -7.46 19.51 -20.78
N ILE A 358 -7.13 18.25 -21.13
CA ILE A 358 -7.59 17.09 -20.37
C ILE A 358 -6.55 16.85 -19.27
N LEU A 359 -6.96 17.01 -18.01
CA LEU A 359 -6.14 16.71 -16.85
C LEU A 359 -6.56 15.35 -16.27
N VAL A 360 -5.69 14.35 -16.38
CA VAL A 360 -5.95 13.00 -15.82
C VAL A 360 -5.33 12.89 -14.44
N ASP A 361 -6.11 12.42 -13.45
CA ASP A 361 -5.62 12.03 -12.11
C ASP A 361 -6.13 10.63 -11.75
N ASP A 362 -5.54 10.02 -10.73
CA ASP A 362 -5.90 8.67 -10.29
C ASP A 362 -7.23 8.64 -9.51
N SER A 363 -7.41 9.54 -8.56
CA SER A 363 -8.55 9.56 -7.64
C SER A 363 -8.80 10.95 -7.06
N ILE A 364 -10.02 11.19 -6.57
CA ILE A 364 -10.39 12.36 -5.75
C ILE A 364 -10.93 11.85 -4.42
N VAL A 365 -10.34 12.30 -3.29
CA VAL A 365 -10.77 11.93 -1.93
C VAL A 365 -11.50 13.10 -1.28
N ARG A 366 -10.82 14.23 -0.99
CA ARG A 366 -11.41 15.46 -0.43
C ARG A 366 -11.58 16.58 -1.46
N GLY A 367 -10.90 16.48 -2.59
CA GLY A 367 -10.95 17.45 -3.71
C GLY A 367 -10.08 18.70 -3.52
N THR A 368 -9.39 18.86 -2.39
CA THR A 368 -8.56 20.04 -2.10
C THR A 368 -7.30 20.08 -2.96
N THR A 369 -6.66 18.96 -3.20
CA THR A 369 -5.51 18.84 -4.10
C THR A 369 -5.89 19.09 -5.55
N SER A 370 -6.98 18.46 -6.02
CA SER A 370 -7.48 18.64 -7.39
C SER A 370 -7.81 20.11 -7.65
N ARG A 371 -8.47 20.79 -6.68
CA ARG A 371 -8.76 22.23 -6.76
C ARG A 371 -7.49 23.06 -6.91
N LYS A 372 -6.45 22.80 -6.08
CA LYS A 372 -5.18 23.53 -6.14
C LYS A 372 -4.46 23.33 -7.49
N ILE A 373 -4.53 22.11 -8.06
CA ILE A 373 -3.94 21.81 -9.37
C ILE A 373 -4.67 22.55 -10.49
N VAL A 374 -6.00 22.52 -10.48
CA VAL A 374 -6.83 23.27 -11.47
C VAL A 374 -6.54 24.76 -11.37
N GLU A 375 -6.50 25.33 -10.16
CA GLU A 375 -6.19 26.75 -9.92
C GLU A 375 -4.77 27.10 -10.42
N MET A 376 -3.79 26.24 -10.20
CA MET A 376 -2.42 26.38 -10.69
C MET A 376 -2.36 26.43 -12.23
N LEU A 377 -3.07 25.54 -12.92
CA LEU A 377 -3.15 25.50 -14.37
C LEU A 377 -3.86 26.73 -14.94
N ARG A 378 -4.95 27.18 -14.29
CA ARG A 378 -5.64 28.44 -14.64
C ARG A 378 -4.72 29.66 -14.49
N THR A 379 -3.98 29.73 -13.38
CA THR A 379 -3.01 30.82 -13.14
C THR A 379 -1.89 30.82 -14.19
N ALA A 380 -1.48 29.63 -14.66
CA ALA A 380 -0.52 29.48 -15.74
C ALA A 380 -1.08 29.82 -17.13
N GLY A 381 -2.40 30.12 -17.22
CA GLY A 381 -3.07 30.58 -18.42
C GLY A 381 -3.76 29.50 -19.24
N ALA A 382 -4.07 28.34 -18.67
CA ALA A 382 -4.91 27.33 -19.32
C ALA A 382 -6.30 27.93 -19.62
N LYS A 383 -6.82 27.71 -20.85
CA LYS A 383 -8.12 28.21 -21.29
C LYS A 383 -9.26 27.42 -20.69
N GLU A 384 -9.14 26.09 -20.72
CA GLU A 384 -10.09 25.14 -20.15
C GLU A 384 -9.31 24.01 -19.46
N VAL A 385 -9.87 23.44 -18.37
CA VAL A 385 -9.34 22.29 -17.64
C VAL A 385 -10.46 21.29 -17.41
N HIS A 386 -10.42 20.18 -18.16
CA HIS A 386 -11.36 19.09 -18.08
C HIS A 386 -10.74 17.96 -17.26
N MET A 387 -11.26 17.70 -16.07
CA MET A 387 -10.72 16.69 -15.15
C MET A 387 -11.25 15.31 -15.50
N ARG A 388 -10.35 14.32 -15.51
CA ARG A 388 -10.64 12.91 -15.79
C ARG A 388 -9.98 12.04 -14.76
N ILE A 389 -10.77 11.24 -14.04
CA ILE A 389 -10.32 10.41 -12.93
C ILE A 389 -10.34 8.97 -13.35
N SER A 390 -9.17 8.31 -13.27
CA SER A 390 -9.00 6.93 -13.73
C SER A 390 -9.49 5.87 -12.74
N SER A 391 -10.21 6.27 -11.69
CA SER A 391 -10.98 5.42 -10.78
C SER A 391 -12.43 5.87 -10.68
N PRO A 392 -13.33 5.04 -10.10
CA PRO A 392 -14.62 5.50 -9.63
C PRO A 392 -14.49 6.53 -8.50
N SER A 393 -15.57 7.23 -8.20
CA SER A 393 -15.64 8.09 -7.01
C SER A 393 -15.47 7.25 -5.75
N VAL A 394 -14.65 7.73 -4.81
CA VAL A 394 -14.47 7.11 -3.49
C VAL A 394 -15.63 7.54 -2.60
N LEU A 395 -16.47 6.57 -2.20
CA LEU A 395 -17.72 6.81 -1.48
C LEU A 395 -17.63 6.38 -0.02
N ASN A 396 -16.80 5.39 0.30
CA ASN A 396 -16.74 4.76 1.61
C ASN A 396 -15.29 4.69 2.14
N PRO A 397 -15.08 4.73 3.47
CA PRO A 397 -13.76 4.57 4.07
C PRO A 397 -13.21 3.15 3.85
N CYS A 398 -11.90 3.00 3.97
CA CYS A 398 -11.25 1.69 3.95
C CYS A 398 -11.01 1.20 5.39
N TYR A 399 -11.28 -0.09 5.64
CA TYR A 399 -11.02 -0.76 6.92
C TYR A 399 -9.85 -1.75 6.86
N PHE A 400 -9.22 -1.89 5.68
CA PHE A 400 -8.23 -2.93 5.39
C PHE A 400 -6.83 -2.37 5.14
N GLY A 401 -6.43 -1.32 5.89
CA GLY A 401 -5.06 -0.84 5.93
C GLY A 401 -4.73 0.27 4.94
N ILE A 402 -5.73 1.03 4.49
CA ILE A 402 -5.54 2.32 3.83
C ILE A 402 -6.08 3.40 4.78
N ASP A 403 -5.26 4.40 5.10
CA ASP A 403 -5.75 5.55 5.86
C ASP A 403 -6.64 6.40 4.97
N THR A 404 -7.94 6.26 5.15
CA THR A 404 -8.94 7.05 4.45
C THR A 404 -9.58 8.07 5.38
N ALA A 405 -10.09 9.12 4.77
CA ALA A 405 -10.98 10.06 5.42
C ALA A 405 -12.22 9.34 5.98
N THR A 406 -12.84 9.91 7.00
CA THR A 406 -14.18 9.49 7.42
C THR A 406 -15.19 9.71 6.30
N SER A 407 -16.35 9.05 6.37
CA SER A 407 -17.39 9.18 5.34
C SER A 407 -17.74 10.64 5.05
N GLU A 408 -17.79 11.48 6.09
CA GLU A 408 -18.12 12.91 5.99
C GLU A 408 -17.04 13.73 5.26
N GLU A 409 -15.78 13.29 5.32
CA GLU A 409 -14.67 13.95 4.65
C GLU A 409 -14.49 13.51 3.19
N LEU A 410 -15.13 12.40 2.78
CA LEU A 410 -15.11 11.91 1.41
C LEU A 410 -16.03 12.78 0.54
N ILE A 411 -15.44 13.52 -0.40
CA ILE A 411 -16.23 14.43 -1.23
C ILE A 411 -17.26 13.71 -2.10
N GLY A 412 -16.94 12.46 -2.52
CA GLY A 412 -17.84 11.62 -3.30
C GLY A 412 -19.03 11.08 -2.51
N HIS A 413 -18.92 10.99 -1.16
CA HIS A 413 -20.00 10.55 -0.30
C HIS A 413 -21.11 11.60 -0.18
N SER A 414 -20.74 12.88 -0.18
CA SER A 414 -21.65 14.00 0.15
C SER A 414 -22.06 14.86 -1.03
N ARG A 415 -21.43 14.72 -2.22
CA ARG A 415 -21.62 15.62 -3.37
C ARG A 415 -21.80 14.86 -4.68
N SER A 416 -22.62 15.41 -5.57
CA SER A 416 -22.72 14.95 -6.95
C SER A 416 -21.47 15.28 -7.77
N VAL A 417 -21.30 14.62 -8.91
CA VAL A 417 -20.17 14.88 -9.82
C VAL A 417 -20.12 16.33 -10.27
N GLU A 418 -21.29 16.96 -10.52
CA GLU A 418 -21.42 18.35 -10.90
C GLU A 418 -21.03 19.31 -9.76
N GLU A 419 -21.34 18.94 -8.51
CA GLU A 419 -20.95 19.73 -7.34
C GLU A 419 -19.44 19.60 -7.07
N ILE A 420 -18.87 18.41 -7.25
CA ILE A 420 -17.42 18.20 -7.17
C ILE A 420 -16.71 19.01 -8.27
N CYS A 421 -17.21 18.97 -9.52
CA CYS A 421 -16.66 19.72 -10.63
C CYS A 421 -16.60 21.22 -10.32
N ARG A 422 -17.71 21.78 -9.80
CA ARG A 422 -17.78 23.18 -9.37
C ARG A 422 -16.82 23.51 -8.23
N PHE A 423 -16.70 22.60 -7.25
CA PHE A 423 -15.83 22.77 -6.09
C PHE A 423 -14.36 22.82 -6.48
N ILE A 424 -13.92 21.95 -7.39
CA ILE A 424 -12.53 21.91 -7.88
C ILE A 424 -12.23 22.99 -8.94
N GLY A 425 -13.26 23.66 -9.49
CA GLY A 425 -13.11 24.72 -10.49
C GLY A 425 -12.78 24.23 -11.91
N ALA A 426 -13.08 22.96 -12.21
CA ALA A 426 -12.90 22.39 -13.55
C ALA A 426 -14.08 22.74 -14.48
N ASP A 427 -13.85 22.71 -15.81
CA ASP A 427 -14.91 22.94 -16.81
C ASP A 427 -15.78 21.70 -17.00
N SER A 428 -15.21 20.50 -16.78
CA SER A 428 -15.96 19.24 -16.70
C SER A 428 -15.20 18.21 -15.87
N LEU A 429 -15.94 17.25 -15.31
CA LEU A 429 -15.40 16.14 -14.51
C LEU A 429 -16.04 14.82 -14.97
N LYS A 430 -15.21 13.79 -15.14
CA LYS A 430 -15.67 12.42 -15.40
C LYS A 430 -14.83 11.43 -14.62
N PHE A 431 -15.47 10.46 -13.99
CA PHE A 431 -14.86 9.32 -13.32
C PHE A 431 -14.94 8.08 -14.22
N LEU A 432 -13.98 7.19 -14.10
CA LEU A 432 -14.08 5.85 -14.67
C LEU A 432 -15.17 5.06 -13.91
N SER A 433 -15.98 4.28 -14.63
CA SER A 433 -16.96 3.42 -13.97
C SER A 433 -16.29 2.23 -13.28
N LEU A 434 -16.88 1.71 -12.18
CA LEU A 434 -16.37 0.50 -11.52
C LEU A 434 -16.32 -0.72 -12.45
N PRO A 435 -17.34 -0.99 -13.29
CA PRO A 435 -17.28 -2.08 -14.28
C PRO A 435 -16.13 -1.92 -15.28
N ASP A 436 -15.80 -0.68 -15.68
CA ASP A 436 -14.68 -0.46 -16.61
C ASP A 436 -13.33 -0.56 -15.90
N LEU A 437 -13.22 -0.14 -14.65
CA LEU A 437 -12.01 -0.36 -13.85
C LEU A 437 -11.76 -1.87 -13.65
N LEU A 438 -12.77 -2.66 -13.32
CA LEU A 438 -12.66 -4.13 -13.20
C LEU A 438 -12.20 -4.81 -14.50
N LYS A 439 -12.59 -4.29 -15.67
CA LYS A 439 -12.09 -4.80 -16.95
C LYS A 439 -10.58 -4.59 -17.16
N THR A 440 -9.96 -3.60 -16.49
CA THR A 440 -8.52 -3.36 -16.62
C THR A 440 -7.66 -4.43 -15.93
N VAL A 441 -8.27 -5.18 -15.02
CA VAL A 441 -7.67 -6.26 -14.25
C VAL A 441 -8.28 -7.62 -14.59
N ALA A 442 -9.11 -7.69 -15.63
CA ALA A 442 -9.70 -8.93 -16.09
C ALA A 442 -8.62 -9.89 -16.63
N GLY A 443 -8.76 -11.18 -16.34
CA GLY A 443 -7.82 -12.23 -16.79
C GLY A 443 -6.94 -12.80 -15.70
N SER A 444 -6.90 -12.22 -14.49
CA SER A 444 -6.20 -12.78 -13.34
C SER A 444 -6.91 -13.99 -12.71
N GLY A 445 -8.22 -14.17 -12.97
CA GLY A 445 -9.07 -15.11 -12.23
C GLY A 445 -9.38 -14.66 -10.79
N CYS A 446 -8.87 -13.49 -10.37
CA CYS A 446 -9.11 -12.91 -9.07
C CYS A 446 -10.42 -12.12 -9.04
N GLN A 447 -11.09 -12.11 -7.91
CA GLN A 447 -12.07 -11.10 -7.53
C GLN A 447 -11.37 -9.99 -6.73
N PHE A 448 -12.03 -8.83 -6.62
CA PHE A 448 -11.43 -7.66 -6.02
C PHE A 448 -12.27 -7.10 -4.86
N CYS A 449 -11.61 -6.54 -3.85
CA CYS A 449 -12.25 -5.69 -2.86
C CYS A 449 -12.51 -4.33 -3.51
N THR A 450 -13.79 -3.94 -3.56
CA THR A 450 -14.28 -2.69 -4.14
C THR A 450 -14.94 -1.78 -3.10
N GLY A 451 -14.87 -2.15 -1.81
CA GLY A 451 -15.61 -1.53 -0.72
C GLY A 451 -15.52 -0.01 -0.63
N CYS A 452 -14.35 0.58 -0.96
CA CYS A 452 -14.21 2.04 -0.99
C CYS A 452 -15.03 2.72 -2.11
N PHE A 453 -15.44 1.99 -3.15
CA PHE A 453 -16.24 2.49 -4.27
C PHE A 453 -17.74 2.21 -4.11
N ASP A 454 -18.13 1.02 -3.66
CA ASP A 454 -19.52 0.54 -3.65
C ASP A 454 -20.03 0.02 -2.30
N GLY A 455 -19.15 -0.10 -1.28
CA GLY A 455 -19.48 -0.66 0.03
C GLY A 455 -19.45 -2.19 0.08
N ASP A 456 -19.03 -2.87 -1.00
CA ASP A 456 -18.88 -4.34 -0.98
C ASP A 456 -17.51 -4.75 -0.37
N TYR A 457 -17.49 -4.82 0.97
CA TYR A 457 -16.35 -5.29 1.72
C TYR A 457 -16.36 -6.81 1.86
N PRO A 458 -15.20 -7.49 1.74
CA PRO A 458 -15.08 -8.95 1.95
C PRO A 458 -15.33 -9.39 3.40
N ILE A 459 -15.14 -8.48 4.34
CA ILE A 459 -15.39 -8.66 5.77
C ILE A 459 -16.22 -7.48 6.24
N ASP A 460 -17.29 -7.74 6.95
CA ASP A 460 -18.09 -6.68 7.57
C ASP A 460 -17.22 -5.94 8.62
N PRO A 461 -17.02 -4.63 8.48
CA PRO A 461 -16.10 -3.90 9.35
C PRO A 461 -16.61 -3.71 10.78
N GLU A 462 -17.94 -3.85 11.02
CA GLU A 462 -18.55 -3.66 12.34
C GLU A 462 -18.63 -5.00 13.08
N THR A 463 -19.04 -6.07 12.39
CA THR A 463 -19.25 -7.38 13.02
C THR A 463 -18.02 -8.29 12.90
N GLY A 464 -17.13 -8.04 11.96
CA GLY A 464 -16.02 -8.93 11.60
C GLY A 464 -16.49 -10.21 10.88
N GLU A 465 -17.75 -10.27 10.46
CA GLU A 465 -18.30 -11.40 9.75
C GLU A 465 -17.69 -11.51 8.34
N MET A 466 -17.16 -12.68 8.03
CA MET A 466 -16.60 -12.97 6.71
C MET A 466 -17.74 -13.28 5.75
N LYS A 467 -17.80 -12.56 4.63
CA LYS A 467 -18.82 -12.84 3.60
C LYS A 467 -18.41 -14.09 2.83
N ASP A 468 -19.25 -15.12 2.89
CA ASP A 468 -19.19 -16.24 1.97
C ASP A 468 -19.54 -15.73 0.57
N ILE A 469 -18.73 -16.09 -0.40
CA ILE A 469 -19.00 -15.74 -1.79
C ILE A 469 -20.00 -16.80 -2.29
N GLU A 470 -21.26 -16.42 -2.44
CA GLU A 470 -22.23 -17.23 -3.17
C GLU A 470 -21.69 -17.59 -4.56
N GLU A 471 -21.91 -18.82 -4.98
CA GLU A 471 -21.44 -19.42 -6.24
C GLU A 471 -21.86 -18.68 -7.50
#